data_8f2dfe65fd1457ff9753d005efe5d09c
#
_entry.id   8f2dfe65fd1457ff9753d005efe5d09c
#
_cell.length_a   1.000
_cell.length_b   1.000
_cell.length_c   1.000
_cell.angle_alpha   90.00
_cell.angle_beta   90.00
_cell.angle_gamma   90.00
#
_symmetry.space_group_name_H-M   'P 1'
#
loop_
_entity.id
_entity.type
_entity.pdbx_description
1 polymer ?
#
loop_
_entity_poly.entity_id
_entity_poly.type
_entity_poly.pdbx_seq_one_letter_code
_entity_poly.pdbx_strand_id
1 'polypeptide(L)'
;MKKILWIADFSVDEIAGGGELVDAHLLSLLDENYETEFLKASTVTTDTIKQNIDSIFIVSNFVSLSPMVRKYLQNTKYFIVEHDHKYLKTRDPSPFTDLIAPKNVVINRSFYKNAVKVFCQSTKHGEVVEKNLKIDNIISFGSTFWSQDHMNVLEDCATQASLGKTKDRVIIQSTNMVKGQRQAEAYCKDMSLGYELMSDPNYESFIKKLSEYSSLIFLPQVYETFSRLAVEARIVGCSMVGNQNISAAYEPWFKLKGKDLLEQVKKQQAAAESLFLKEVDGVDENYRNVADITVILNMYRRPDNMPMQVSAINKQTIRPKEIWTWVNAHEDNEKFDREKLDVDKIFDNNHNWKFYGRFAGALLADTEYVAIFDDDTIPGDKWFENCLETMKTHEGILGSAGIILKDNVYVKHDRCGWPTQNQEIAEVDLVGHAWFFKREWLQYLWKEKPPTWDNGEDIQFSFMAQKHGGVKTYCPPHPPTDPSLHGSVLGNELGIDSKATSNNNETSHQQFFTERDMVVQNAIKNGWKTVKGVKL
;
A
#
# COMPACT_ATOMS: atom_id res chain seq x y z
N MET A 1 -14.23 -2.67 27.00
CA MET A 1 -13.66 -1.62 26.11
C MET A 1 -13.02 -2.31 24.92
N LYS A 2 -12.95 -1.67 23.76
CA LYS A 2 -12.14 -2.19 22.65
C LYS A 2 -10.68 -2.10 23.03
N LYS A 3 -9.87 -3.08 22.59
CA LYS A 3 -8.43 -3.11 22.88
C LYS A 3 -7.64 -2.46 21.75
N ILE A 4 -6.66 -1.63 22.11
CA ILE A 4 -5.70 -1.01 21.19
C ILE A 4 -4.29 -1.49 21.54
N LEU A 5 -3.56 -1.98 20.54
CA LEU A 5 -2.17 -2.41 20.65
C LEU A 5 -1.29 -1.40 19.89
N TRP A 6 -0.48 -0.66 20.66
CA TRP A 6 0.49 0.30 20.09
C TRP A 6 1.82 -0.37 19.85
N ILE A 7 2.26 -0.42 18.59
CA ILE A 7 3.51 -1.09 18.20
C ILE A 7 4.53 -0.03 17.79
N ALA A 8 5.67 0.04 18.50
CA ALA A 8 6.80 0.90 18.17
C ALA A 8 8.15 0.25 18.50
N ASP A 9 9.24 0.77 17.92
CA ASP A 9 10.59 0.28 18.19
C ASP A 9 11.06 0.60 19.61
N PHE A 10 10.69 1.79 20.13
CA PHE A 10 11.04 2.28 21.46
C PHE A 10 9.87 2.99 22.11
N SER A 11 9.80 2.93 23.43
CA SER A 11 8.92 3.77 24.24
C SER A 11 9.62 5.10 24.60
N VAL A 12 8.85 6.08 25.08
CA VAL A 12 9.38 7.38 25.57
C VAL A 12 10.31 7.21 26.78
N ASP A 13 10.11 6.16 27.60
CA ASP A 13 10.96 5.84 28.74
C ASP A 13 12.34 5.31 28.33
N GLU A 14 12.43 4.70 27.14
CA GLU A 14 13.71 4.20 26.60
C GLU A 14 14.45 5.31 25.83
N ILE A 15 13.72 6.09 25.02
CA ILE A 15 14.28 7.17 24.19
C ILE A 15 13.29 8.33 24.16
N ALA A 16 13.68 9.51 24.67
CA ALA A 16 12.87 10.72 24.63
C ALA A 16 13.08 11.50 23.31
N GLY A 17 12.83 10.85 22.19
CA GLY A 17 12.87 11.47 20.85
C GLY A 17 11.54 12.15 20.47
N GLY A 18 11.57 12.90 19.36
CA GLY A 18 10.36 13.61 18.90
C GLY A 18 9.22 12.68 18.53
N GLY A 19 9.52 11.52 17.92
CA GLY A 19 8.53 10.50 17.56
C GLY A 19 7.93 9.84 18.80
N GLU A 20 8.75 9.40 19.73
CA GLU A 20 8.36 8.73 20.97
C GLU A 20 7.52 9.66 21.89
N LEU A 21 7.81 10.98 21.90
CA LEU A 21 6.97 11.96 22.59
C LEU A 21 5.58 12.11 21.95
N VAL A 22 5.49 12.05 20.62
CA VAL A 22 4.21 12.04 19.90
C VAL A 22 3.43 10.77 20.21
N ASP A 23 4.09 9.61 20.17
CA ASP A 23 3.47 8.33 20.48
C ASP A 23 2.90 8.28 21.89
N ALA A 24 3.67 8.71 22.88
CA ALA A 24 3.22 8.77 24.27
C ALA A 24 2.01 9.70 24.46
N HIS A 25 2.01 10.86 23.78
CA HIS A 25 0.87 11.77 23.84
C HIS A 25 -0.39 11.17 23.20
N LEU A 26 -0.28 10.63 21.99
CA LEU A 26 -1.43 10.02 21.30
C LEU A 26 -1.96 8.79 22.05
N LEU A 27 -1.07 7.98 22.63
CA LEU A 27 -1.46 6.83 23.46
C LEU A 27 -2.26 7.28 24.68
N SER A 28 -1.81 8.34 25.37
CA SER A 28 -2.52 8.88 26.55
C SER A 28 -3.93 9.39 26.25
N LEU A 29 -4.21 9.84 25.02
CA LEU A 29 -5.56 10.23 24.60
C LEU A 29 -6.54 9.05 24.49
N LEU A 30 -6.01 7.84 24.30
CA LEU A 30 -6.80 6.62 24.13
C LEU A 30 -7.16 5.95 25.46
N ASP A 31 -6.35 6.16 26.51
CA ASP A 31 -6.48 5.48 27.81
C ASP A 31 -7.85 5.69 28.50
N GLU A 32 -8.55 6.77 28.17
CA GLU A 32 -9.88 7.04 28.73
C GLU A 32 -10.99 6.14 28.15
N ASN A 33 -10.86 5.74 26.88
CA ASN A 33 -11.93 5.07 26.13
C ASN A 33 -11.59 3.64 25.68
N TYR A 34 -10.32 3.27 25.75
CA TYR A 34 -9.79 2.00 25.24
C TYR A 34 -8.93 1.30 26.30
N GLU A 35 -8.82 -0.02 26.18
CA GLU A 35 -7.78 -0.78 26.86
C GLU A 35 -6.51 -0.73 25.99
N THR A 36 -5.50 0.00 26.43
CA THR A 36 -4.27 0.20 25.66
C THR A 36 -3.13 -0.67 26.14
N GLU A 37 -2.31 -1.16 25.22
CA GLU A 37 -1.10 -1.92 25.52
C GLU A 37 0.02 -1.49 24.54
N PHE A 38 1.20 -1.14 25.08
CA PHE A 38 2.38 -0.86 24.27
C PHE A 38 3.17 -2.14 24.02
N LEU A 39 3.50 -2.41 22.76
CA LEU A 39 4.29 -3.55 22.30
C LEU A 39 5.55 -3.09 21.58
N LYS A 40 6.70 -3.56 22.03
CA LYS A 40 7.97 -3.30 21.34
C LYS A 40 8.00 -4.06 20.00
N ALA A 41 8.20 -3.35 18.90
CA ALA A 41 8.11 -3.90 17.54
C ALA A 41 8.99 -5.16 17.34
N SER A 42 10.18 -5.22 17.94
CA SER A 42 11.09 -6.36 17.85
C SER A 42 10.57 -7.64 18.56
N THR A 43 9.60 -7.53 19.45
CA THR A 43 9.04 -8.67 20.20
C THR A 43 7.72 -9.18 19.65
N VAL A 44 7.09 -8.42 18.75
CA VAL A 44 5.81 -8.79 18.15
C VAL A 44 5.98 -9.95 17.17
N THR A 45 5.17 -10.98 17.34
CA THR A 45 5.16 -12.18 16.51
C THR A 45 3.85 -12.27 15.71
N THR A 46 3.80 -13.17 14.75
CA THR A 46 2.54 -13.49 14.03
C THR A 46 1.47 -14.02 14.98
N ASP A 47 1.87 -14.76 16.02
CA ASP A 47 0.92 -15.29 17.00
C ASP A 47 0.38 -14.18 17.91
N THR A 48 1.19 -13.16 18.22
CA THR A 48 0.70 -11.95 18.89
C THR A 48 -0.44 -11.31 18.11
N ILE A 49 -0.29 -11.18 16.77
CA ILE A 49 -1.34 -10.59 15.92
C ILE A 49 -2.59 -11.49 15.85
N LYS A 50 -2.41 -12.81 15.68
CA LYS A 50 -3.52 -13.77 15.63
C LYS A 50 -4.34 -13.80 16.90
N GLN A 51 -3.69 -13.76 18.06
CA GLN A 51 -4.37 -13.76 19.38
C GLN A 51 -5.16 -12.47 19.63
N ASN A 52 -4.84 -11.39 18.94
CA ASN A 52 -5.46 -10.08 19.06
C ASN A 52 -6.13 -9.63 17.75
N ILE A 53 -6.64 -10.56 16.95
CA ILE A 53 -7.17 -10.29 15.60
C ILE A 53 -8.31 -9.26 15.57
N ASP A 54 -9.11 -9.21 16.64
CA ASP A 54 -10.26 -8.30 16.78
C ASP A 54 -9.86 -6.94 17.38
N SER A 55 -8.61 -6.76 17.78
CA SER A 55 -8.09 -5.52 18.33
C SER A 55 -7.77 -4.50 17.24
N ILE A 56 -7.63 -3.24 17.63
CA ILE A 56 -7.10 -2.18 16.78
C ILE A 56 -5.59 -2.10 17.01
N PHE A 57 -4.82 -2.02 15.94
CA PHE A 57 -3.37 -1.83 16.01
C PHE A 57 -3.01 -0.41 15.58
N ILE A 58 -2.11 0.23 16.31
CA ILE A 58 -1.48 1.49 15.89
C ILE A 58 0.01 1.22 15.77
N VAL A 59 0.55 1.41 14.57
CA VAL A 59 1.96 1.11 14.27
C VAL A 59 2.68 2.42 14.00
N SER A 60 3.64 2.74 14.83
CA SER A 60 4.39 3.99 14.69
C SER A 60 5.80 3.72 14.14
N ASN A 61 6.81 3.57 14.98
CA ASN A 61 8.13 3.15 14.54
C ASN A 61 8.17 1.62 14.41
N PHE A 62 8.44 1.11 13.19
CA PHE A 62 8.37 -0.33 12.89
C PHE A 62 9.59 -0.86 12.12
N VAL A 63 10.75 -0.25 12.31
CA VAL A 63 11.99 -0.67 11.63
C VAL A 63 12.37 -2.09 12.02
N SER A 64 12.21 -2.45 13.29
CA SER A 64 12.48 -3.78 13.81
C SER A 64 11.32 -4.79 13.64
N LEU A 65 10.16 -4.37 13.15
CA LEU A 65 9.01 -5.25 12.93
C LEU A 65 9.25 -6.16 11.72
N SER A 66 9.14 -7.48 11.92
CA SER A 66 9.45 -8.43 10.85
C SER A 66 8.51 -8.29 9.63
N PRO A 67 9.00 -8.58 8.40
CA PRO A 67 8.15 -8.54 7.20
C PRO A 67 6.92 -9.46 7.32
N MET A 68 7.05 -10.60 7.99
CA MET A 68 5.95 -11.53 8.17
C MET A 68 4.86 -10.96 9.09
N VAL A 69 5.23 -10.28 10.16
CA VAL A 69 4.27 -9.61 11.05
C VAL A 69 3.56 -8.48 10.32
N ARG A 70 4.28 -7.66 9.55
CA ARG A 70 3.65 -6.63 8.70
C ARG A 70 2.65 -7.22 7.71
N LYS A 71 2.94 -8.41 7.16
CA LYS A 71 2.01 -9.13 6.29
C LYS A 71 0.72 -9.52 7.01
N TYR A 72 0.83 -10.05 8.23
CA TYR A 72 -0.34 -10.44 9.03
C TYR A 72 -1.17 -9.24 9.48
N LEU A 73 -0.54 -8.13 9.87
CA LEU A 73 -1.21 -6.89 10.24
C LEU A 73 -2.13 -6.36 9.14
N GLN A 74 -1.80 -6.58 7.86
CA GLN A 74 -2.63 -6.13 6.74
C GLN A 74 -4.02 -6.80 6.69
N ASN A 75 -4.23 -7.87 7.48
CA ASN A 75 -5.54 -8.51 7.62
C ASN A 75 -6.28 -8.05 8.89
N THR A 76 -5.82 -7.00 9.54
CA THR A 76 -6.40 -6.45 10.78
C THR A 76 -6.76 -4.99 10.62
N LYS A 77 -7.41 -4.40 11.61
CA LYS A 77 -7.66 -2.97 11.70
C LYS A 77 -6.41 -2.28 12.25
N TYR A 78 -5.64 -1.63 11.39
CA TYR A 78 -4.44 -0.94 11.84
C TYR A 78 -4.28 0.43 11.23
N PHE A 79 -3.69 1.32 12.01
CA PHE A 79 -3.26 2.66 11.63
C PHE A 79 -1.74 2.74 11.60
N ILE A 80 -1.21 3.68 10.84
CA ILE A 80 0.21 4.02 10.87
C ILE A 80 0.37 5.47 11.34
N VAL A 81 1.25 5.71 12.33
CA VAL A 81 1.74 7.04 12.69
C VAL A 81 3.14 7.19 12.13
N GLU A 82 3.28 7.97 11.06
CA GLU A 82 4.54 8.06 10.32
C GLU A 82 5.45 9.15 10.87
N HIS A 83 6.70 8.79 11.20
CA HIS A 83 7.67 9.70 11.80
C HIS A 83 8.92 9.98 10.95
N ASP A 84 9.36 9.02 10.09
CA ASP A 84 10.69 9.09 9.48
C ASP A 84 10.83 8.42 8.10
N HIS A 85 9.79 8.46 7.29
CA HIS A 85 9.80 7.98 5.91
C HIS A 85 10.18 6.49 5.73
N LYS A 86 9.65 5.61 6.61
CA LYS A 86 9.91 4.15 6.57
C LYS A 86 9.41 3.44 5.29
N TYR A 87 8.77 4.18 4.41
CA TYR A 87 8.40 3.75 3.06
C TYR A 87 9.56 3.89 2.05
N LEU A 88 10.70 4.45 2.44
CA LEU A 88 11.92 4.54 1.63
C LEU A 88 13.05 3.69 2.22
N LYS A 89 13.83 3.04 1.37
CA LYS A 89 15.05 2.31 1.80
C LYS A 89 16.04 3.21 2.55
N THR A 90 16.14 4.46 2.13
CA THR A 90 17.03 5.48 2.72
C THR A 90 16.42 6.14 3.96
N ARG A 91 15.11 6.04 4.17
CA ARG A 91 14.34 6.78 5.18
C ARG A 91 14.51 8.30 5.09
N ASP A 92 14.84 8.79 3.90
CA ASP A 92 15.03 10.22 3.64
C ASP A 92 14.68 10.54 2.18
N PRO A 93 13.69 11.39 1.90
CA PRO A 93 13.36 11.84 0.55
C PRO A 93 14.21 13.03 0.07
N SER A 94 14.99 13.70 0.96
CA SER A 94 15.71 14.94 0.63
C SER A 94 16.73 14.82 -0.53
N PRO A 95 17.35 13.65 -0.83
CA PRO A 95 18.25 13.51 -1.97
C PRO A 95 17.54 13.51 -3.32
N PHE A 96 16.22 13.36 -3.37
CA PHE A 96 15.46 13.22 -4.61
C PHE A 96 14.80 14.52 -5.01
N THR A 97 14.74 14.78 -6.32
CA THR A 97 14.05 15.96 -6.88
C THR A 97 12.59 15.98 -6.42
N ASP A 98 12.13 17.15 -5.97
CA ASP A 98 10.77 17.34 -5.44
C ASP A 98 10.39 16.39 -4.30
N LEU A 99 11.37 15.79 -3.63
CA LEU A 99 11.20 14.79 -2.57
C LEU A 99 10.52 13.48 -3.07
N ILE A 100 10.62 13.19 -4.38
CA ILE A 100 10.02 12.00 -5.00
C ILE A 100 11.10 10.99 -5.34
N ALA A 101 11.11 9.87 -4.63
CA ALA A 101 12.07 8.79 -4.82
C ALA A 101 11.71 7.91 -6.04
N PRO A 102 12.70 7.36 -6.75
CA PRO A 102 12.46 6.35 -7.77
C PRO A 102 11.74 5.12 -7.18
N LYS A 103 10.88 4.46 -7.96
CA LYS A 103 10.10 3.29 -7.52
C LYS A 103 10.94 2.17 -6.87
N ASN A 104 12.14 1.93 -7.33
CA ASN A 104 13.05 0.90 -6.78
C ASN A 104 13.61 1.23 -5.39
N VAL A 105 13.41 2.45 -4.91
CA VAL A 105 13.76 2.92 -3.56
C VAL A 105 12.56 2.84 -2.63
N VAL A 106 11.34 2.89 -3.17
CA VAL A 106 10.09 2.77 -2.40
C VAL A 106 9.90 1.33 -1.91
N ILE A 107 9.60 1.18 -0.62
CA ILE A 107 9.35 -0.10 0.05
C ILE A 107 8.06 -0.01 0.88
N ASN A 108 7.57 -1.14 1.36
CA ASN A 108 6.42 -1.21 2.26
C ASN A 108 5.10 -0.60 1.72
N ARG A 109 5.00 -0.30 0.41
CA ARG A 109 3.83 0.40 -0.16
C ARG A 109 2.51 -0.29 0.20
N SER A 110 2.39 -1.60 0.05
CA SER A 110 1.17 -2.35 0.39
C SER A 110 0.81 -2.22 1.87
N PHE A 111 1.81 -2.19 2.77
CA PHE A 111 1.59 -1.99 4.19
C PHE A 111 1.01 -0.60 4.52
N TYR A 112 1.43 0.46 3.83
CA TYR A 112 0.83 1.79 3.98
C TYR A 112 -0.55 1.88 3.30
N LYS A 113 -0.70 1.32 2.11
CA LYS A 113 -1.95 1.33 1.34
C LYS A 113 -3.10 0.64 2.07
N ASN A 114 -2.81 -0.46 2.76
CA ASN A 114 -3.80 -1.28 3.45
C ASN A 114 -4.08 -0.85 4.89
N ALA A 115 -3.35 0.12 5.44
CA ALA A 115 -3.70 0.75 6.70
C ALA A 115 -5.05 1.49 6.59
N VAL A 116 -5.82 1.53 7.68
CA VAL A 116 -7.07 2.30 7.74
C VAL A 116 -6.78 3.76 7.42
N LYS A 117 -5.81 4.34 8.14
CA LYS A 117 -5.24 5.68 7.86
C LYS A 117 -3.74 5.69 8.17
N VAL A 118 -3.04 6.60 7.50
CA VAL A 118 -1.65 6.93 7.76
C VAL A 118 -1.59 8.38 8.23
N PHE A 119 -1.24 8.58 9.49
CA PHE A 119 -1.13 9.89 10.11
C PHE A 119 0.26 10.48 9.89
N CYS A 120 0.30 11.65 9.30
CA CYS A 120 1.50 12.45 9.07
C CYS A 120 1.48 13.73 9.90
N GLN A 121 2.63 14.18 10.39
CA GLN A 121 2.69 15.32 11.30
C GLN A 121 2.37 16.64 10.59
N SER A 122 3.11 17.02 9.55
CA SER A 122 2.86 18.25 8.80
C SER A 122 2.07 17.97 7.52
N THR A 123 1.42 19.02 7.01
CA THR A 123 0.74 18.98 5.69
C THR A 123 1.74 18.61 4.59
N LYS A 124 2.92 19.23 4.61
CA LYS A 124 3.96 18.93 3.62
C LYS A 124 4.51 17.50 3.72
N HIS A 125 4.62 16.96 4.94
CA HIS A 125 4.97 15.55 5.14
C HIS A 125 3.95 14.63 4.49
N GLY A 126 2.65 14.84 4.72
CA GLY A 126 1.59 14.04 4.09
C GLY A 126 1.63 14.10 2.56
N GLU A 127 1.83 15.29 1.96
CA GLU A 127 1.99 15.41 0.51
C GLU A 127 3.19 14.61 -0.03
N VAL A 128 4.30 14.58 0.71
CA VAL A 128 5.50 13.83 0.31
C VAL A 128 5.23 12.33 0.36
N VAL A 129 4.56 11.85 1.42
CA VAL A 129 4.16 10.43 1.54
C VAL A 129 3.20 10.04 0.42
N GLU A 130 2.15 10.85 0.18
CA GLU A 130 1.15 10.63 -0.85
C GLU A 130 1.78 10.52 -2.26
N LYS A 131 2.66 11.46 -2.62
CA LYS A 131 3.33 11.47 -3.92
C LYS A 131 4.24 10.26 -4.15
N ASN A 132 4.94 9.81 -3.11
CA ASN A 132 5.83 8.65 -3.20
C ASN A 132 5.06 7.32 -3.24
N LEU A 133 4.01 7.18 -2.45
CA LEU A 133 3.26 5.94 -2.31
C LEU A 133 2.04 5.85 -3.25
N LYS A 134 1.52 6.98 -3.73
CA LYS A 134 0.28 7.06 -4.54
C LYS A 134 -0.88 6.33 -3.84
N ILE A 135 -1.18 6.74 -2.60
CA ILE A 135 -2.24 6.20 -1.75
C ILE A 135 -3.19 7.31 -1.29
N ASP A 136 -4.43 6.96 -0.95
CA ASP A 136 -5.53 7.90 -0.67
C ASP A 136 -5.95 7.96 0.81
N ASN A 137 -5.26 7.24 1.68
CA ASN A 137 -5.58 7.10 3.10
C ASN A 137 -4.68 7.93 4.03
N ILE A 138 -4.04 8.98 3.50
CA ILE A 138 -3.19 9.89 4.26
C ILE A 138 -4.04 10.92 5.02
N ILE A 139 -3.67 11.17 6.26
CA ILE A 139 -4.18 12.27 7.08
C ILE A 139 -2.99 13.06 7.63
N SER A 140 -2.98 14.36 7.39
CA SER A 140 -1.99 15.27 7.95
C SER A 140 -2.56 16.03 9.15
N PHE A 141 -1.88 15.98 10.28
CA PHE A 141 -2.27 16.74 11.48
C PHE A 141 -2.08 18.24 11.29
N GLY A 142 -1.14 18.66 10.44
CA GLY A 142 -0.71 20.06 10.34
C GLY A 142 -0.09 20.57 11.64
N SER A 143 0.32 19.66 12.52
CA SER A 143 0.84 19.91 13.86
C SER A 143 1.68 18.71 14.34
N THR A 144 2.29 18.88 15.50
CA THR A 144 2.80 17.82 16.36
C THR A 144 2.25 18.03 17.77
N PHE A 145 2.70 17.26 18.73
CA PHE A 145 2.12 17.25 20.07
C PHE A 145 3.16 17.62 21.13
N TRP A 146 2.78 18.47 22.06
CA TRP A 146 3.53 18.83 23.25
C TRP A 146 2.74 18.46 24.49
N SER A 147 3.40 17.95 25.51
CA SER A 147 2.77 17.74 26.81
C SER A 147 2.37 19.08 27.43
N GLN A 148 1.46 19.07 28.39
CA GLN A 148 1.04 20.29 29.11
C GLN A 148 2.23 20.99 29.79
N ASP A 149 3.17 20.21 30.34
CA ASP A 149 4.38 20.78 30.96
C ASP A 149 5.26 21.52 29.94
N HIS A 150 5.45 20.93 28.74
CA HIS A 150 6.18 21.59 27.67
C HIS A 150 5.46 22.87 27.18
N MET A 151 4.11 22.83 27.09
CA MET A 151 3.34 24.02 26.72
C MET A 151 3.45 25.13 27.77
N ASN A 152 3.45 24.80 29.08
CA ASN A 152 3.64 25.77 30.16
C ASN A 152 5.01 26.45 30.06
N VAL A 153 6.07 25.67 29.83
CA VAL A 153 7.44 26.22 29.65
C VAL A 153 7.51 27.17 28.45
N LEU A 154 6.89 26.78 27.33
CA LEU A 154 6.84 27.61 26.12
C LEU A 154 6.07 28.93 26.37
N GLU A 155 4.98 28.90 27.13
CA GLU A 155 4.17 30.06 27.48
C GLU A 155 4.94 31.06 28.36
N ASP A 156 5.62 30.56 29.38
CA ASP A 156 6.48 31.36 30.24
C ASP A 156 7.60 32.04 29.46
N CYS A 157 8.31 31.26 28.62
CA CYS A 157 9.40 31.77 27.79
C CYS A 157 8.94 32.73 26.69
N ALA A 158 7.76 32.47 26.06
CA ALA A 158 7.18 33.39 25.08
C ALA A 158 6.82 34.76 25.71
N THR A 159 6.41 34.75 26.98
CA THR A 159 6.13 35.97 27.74
C THR A 159 7.40 36.75 28.03
N GLN A 160 8.45 36.08 28.48
CA GLN A 160 9.76 36.68 28.76
C GLN A 160 10.46 37.17 27.49
N ALA A 161 10.29 36.48 26.35
CA ALA A 161 10.89 36.88 25.08
C ALA A 161 10.49 38.29 24.61
N SER A 162 9.38 38.83 25.10
CA SER A 162 8.93 40.20 24.84
C SER A 162 9.80 41.26 25.52
N LEU A 163 10.63 40.89 26.53
CA LEU A 163 11.50 41.79 27.27
C LEU A 163 12.85 42.08 26.57
N GLY A 164 13.11 41.43 25.44
CA GLY A 164 14.32 41.63 24.64
C GLY A 164 15.27 40.44 24.66
N LYS A 165 16.12 40.34 23.64
CA LYS A 165 17.12 39.28 23.47
C LYS A 165 18.49 39.76 23.95
N THR A 166 19.22 38.88 24.64
CA THR A 166 20.55 39.20 25.21
C THR A 166 21.69 38.68 24.35
N LYS A 167 21.39 37.73 23.44
CA LYS A 167 22.36 37.03 22.59
C LYS A 167 21.92 37.04 21.13
N ASP A 168 22.89 36.96 20.21
CA ASP A 168 22.60 37.07 18.78
C ASP A 168 22.13 35.74 18.17
N ARG A 169 23.03 34.78 18.01
CA ARG A 169 22.77 33.56 17.22
C ARG A 169 23.20 32.31 17.92
N VAL A 170 22.39 31.28 17.78
CA VAL A 170 22.66 29.96 18.32
C VAL A 170 22.61 28.88 17.25
N ILE A 171 23.51 27.92 17.37
CA ILE A 171 23.47 26.62 16.66
C ILE A 171 23.32 25.55 17.74
N ILE A 172 22.40 24.60 17.52
CA ILE A 172 22.23 23.49 18.47
C ILE A 172 23.37 22.49 18.26
N GLN A 173 24.13 22.28 19.32
CA GLN A 173 25.19 21.29 19.35
C GLN A 173 24.58 19.88 19.33
N SER A 174 24.98 19.04 18.36
CA SER A 174 24.47 17.69 18.20
C SER A 174 25.55 16.74 17.70
N THR A 175 25.65 15.58 18.33
CA THR A 175 26.48 14.47 17.82
C THR A 175 25.83 13.80 16.59
N ASN A 176 24.53 13.99 16.37
CA ASN A 176 23.83 13.48 15.22
C ASN A 176 24.06 14.40 14.00
N MET A 177 24.84 13.90 13.05
CA MET A 177 25.24 14.64 11.85
C MET A 177 24.06 15.10 10.99
N VAL A 178 22.92 14.38 11.01
CA VAL A 178 21.73 14.74 10.22
C VAL A 178 21.06 16.04 10.71
N LYS A 179 21.32 16.46 11.95
CA LYS A 179 20.83 17.73 12.50
C LYS A 179 21.54 18.97 11.94
N GLY A 180 22.60 18.79 11.16
CA GLY A 180 23.19 19.85 10.33
C GLY A 180 24.02 20.90 11.09
N GLN A 181 24.58 20.58 12.27
CA GLN A 181 25.44 21.50 13.02
C GLN A 181 26.60 22.03 12.15
N ARG A 182 27.34 21.14 11.48
CA ARG A 182 28.50 21.51 10.66
C ARG A 182 28.11 22.46 9.51
N GLN A 183 26.95 22.24 8.90
CA GLN A 183 26.43 23.10 7.82
C GLN A 183 26.03 24.47 8.35
N ALA A 184 25.44 24.52 9.55
CA ALA A 184 25.12 25.78 10.21
C ALA A 184 26.39 26.56 10.58
N GLU A 185 27.42 25.89 11.10
CA GLU A 185 28.74 26.52 11.38
C GLU A 185 29.41 27.02 10.09
N ALA A 186 29.39 26.23 9.00
CA ALA A 186 29.92 26.64 7.70
C ALA A 186 29.19 27.87 7.16
N TYR A 187 27.84 27.86 7.22
CA TYR A 187 27.03 29.03 6.85
C TYR A 187 27.41 30.29 7.63
N CYS A 188 27.57 30.18 8.94
CA CYS A 188 27.98 31.34 9.76
C CYS A 188 29.37 31.84 9.38
N LYS A 189 30.32 30.94 9.11
CA LYS A 189 31.67 31.29 8.67
C LYS A 189 31.66 32.01 7.32
N ASP A 190 30.92 31.51 6.35
CA ASP A 190 30.82 32.07 5.00
C ASP A 190 30.18 33.47 5.01
N MET A 191 29.20 33.65 5.90
CA MET A 191 28.49 34.94 6.10
C MET A 191 29.16 35.85 7.10
N SER A 192 30.31 35.48 7.67
CA SER A 192 31.02 36.21 8.72
C SER A 192 30.15 36.55 9.92
N LEU A 193 29.29 35.61 10.37
CA LEU A 193 28.38 35.75 11.48
C LEU A 193 28.93 35.08 12.73
N GLY A 194 28.88 35.81 13.89
CA GLY A 194 29.15 35.23 15.21
C GLY A 194 27.99 34.30 15.63
N TYR A 195 28.30 33.23 16.35
CA TYR A 195 27.33 32.30 16.90
C TYR A 195 27.85 31.63 18.18
N GLU A 196 26.93 31.07 18.97
CA GLU A 196 27.26 30.20 20.09
C GLU A 196 26.73 28.80 19.83
N LEU A 197 27.42 27.78 20.36
CA LEU A 197 26.92 26.38 20.37
C LEU A 197 26.16 26.15 21.68
N MET A 198 24.98 25.56 21.61
CA MET A 198 24.14 25.25 22.75
C MET A 198 23.65 23.79 22.70
N SER A 199 23.77 23.13 23.84
CA SER A 199 23.06 21.88 24.10
C SER A 199 22.61 21.85 25.56
N ASP A 200 21.47 21.24 25.81
CA ASP A 200 20.98 20.99 27.15
C ASP A 200 20.03 19.78 27.12
N PRO A 201 20.25 18.76 27.94
CA PRO A 201 19.38 17.60 27.99
C PRO A 201 18.04 17.86 28.70
N ASN A 202 17.97 18.92 29.53
CA ASN A 202 16.74 19.31 30.21
C ASN A 202 15.93 20.27 29.35
N TYR A 203 14.70 19.86 29.02
CA TYR A 203 13.84 20.63 28.11
C TYR A 203 13.55 22.05 28.59
N GLU A 204 13.18 22.22 29.85
CA GLU A 204 12.87 23.53 30.41
C GLU A 204 14.10 24.48 30.37
N SER A 205 15.27 24.00 30.82
CA SER A 205 16.53 24.73 30.74
C SER A 205 16.91 25.04 29.28
N PHE A 206 16.71 24.09 28.36
CA PHE A 206 16.97 24.27 26.95
C PHE A 206 16.13 25.41 26.36
N ILE A 207 14.82 25.41 26.59
CA ILE A 207 13.90 26.43 26.06
C ILE A 207 14.18 27.81 26.68
N LYS A 208 14.47 27.84 27.98
CA LYS A 208 14.88 29.08 28.66
C LYS A 208 16.14 29.68 28.03
N LYS A 209 17.19 28.89 27.83
CA LYS A 209 18.42 29.33 27.14
C LYS A 209 18.13 29.76 25.70
N LEU A 210 17.33 28.97 24.93
CA LEU A 210 16.96 29.32 23.56
C LEU A 210 16.25 30.68 23.49
N SER A 211 15.44 31.01 24.50
CA SER A 211 14.71 32.27 24.55
C SER A 211 15.61 33.50 24.67
N GLU A 212 16.88 33.35 25.07
CA GLU A 212 17.85 34.45 25.15
C GLU A 212 18.37 34.90 23.77
N TYR A 213 18.30 34.05 22.74
CA TYR A 213 18.87 34.31 21.42
C TYR A 213 17.87 34.99 20.48
N SER A 214 18.39 35.84 19.61
CA SER A 214 17.61 36.52 18.58
C SER A 214 17.39 35.62 17.34
N SER A 215 18.27 34.65 17.08
CA SER A 215 18.22 33.81 15.90
C SER A 215 18.74 32.39 16.16
N LEU A 216 18.02 31.40 15.65
CA LEU A 216 18.47 30.03 15.53
C LEU A 216 18.93 29.75 14.09
N ILE A 217 20.08 29.10 13.90
CA ILE A 217 20.56 28.59 12.62
C ILE A 217 20.42 27.06 12.66
N PHE A 218 19.49 26.54 11.87
CA PHE A 218 19.16 25.11 11.84
C PHE A 218 19.04 24.61 10.40
N LEU A 219 20.02 23.81 9.96
CA LEU A 219 20.17 23.33 8.58
C LEU A 219 20.18 21.80 8.52
N PRO A 220 19.06 21.12 8.86
CA PRO A 220 19.01 19.66 8.87
C PRO A 220 19.35 19.08 7.51
N GLN A 221 20.04 17.92 7.50
CA GLN A 221 20.55 17.25 6.31
C GLN A 221 19.61 16.16 5.78
N VAL A 222 18.59 15.84 6.55
CA VAL A 222 17.49 14.96 6.18
C VAL A 222 16.18 15.72 6.25
N TYR A 223 15.17 15.23 5.56
CA TYR A 223 13.83 15.84 5.59
C TYR A 223 13.14 15.57 6.93
N GLU A 224 12.97 16.62 7.72
CA GLU A 224 12.28 16.60 9.03
C GLU A 224 10.76 16.57 8.80
N THR A 225 10.07 15.58 9.33
CA THR A 225 8.62 15.40 9.16
C THR A 225 7.76 16.49 9.79
N PHE A 226 8.34 17.22 10.78
CA PHE A 226 7.76 18.42 11.36
C PHE A 226 8.84 19.41 11.81
N SER A 227 9.73 19.02 12.73
CA SER A 227 10.73 19.81 13.43
C SER A 227 10.17 20.69 14.55
N ARG A 228 9.98 20.09 15.74
CA ARG A 228 9.57 20.80 16.98
C ARG A 228 10.48 21.99 17.28
N LEU A 229 11.80 21.77 17.19
CA LEU A 229 12.81 22.81 17.46
C LEU A 229 12.56 24.10 16.68
N ALA A 230 12.20 23.99 15.41
CA ALA A 230 11.95 25.16 14.55
C ALA A 230 10.73 25.96 15.04
N VAL A 231 9.68 25.28 15.48
CA VAL A 231 8.46 25.90 16.00
C VAL A 231 8.73 26.51 17.39
N GLU A 232 9.38 25.76 18.27
CA GLU A 232 9.74 26.20 19.63
C GLU A 232 10.61 27.45 19.61
N ALA A 233 11.62 27.49 18.72
CA ALA A 233 12.45 28.70 18.54
C ALA A 233 11.61 29.93 18.17
N ARG A 234 10.64 29.77 17.27
CA ARG A 234 9.77 30.89 16.89
C ARG A 234 8.80 31.30 18.00
N ILE A 235 8.28 30.34 18.78
CA ILE A 235 7.42 30.61 19.94
C ILE A 235 8.20 31.46 20.96
N VAL A 236 9.45 31.11 21.23
CA VAL A 236 10.28 31.93 22.15
C VAL A 236 10.89 33.17 21.48
N GLY A 237 10.43 33.55 20.30
CA GLY A 237 10.75 34.82 19.64
C GLY A 237 12.03 34.80 18.79
N CYS A 238 12.72 33.67 18.60
CA CYS A 238 13.86 33.57 17.69
C CYS A 238 13.43 33.77 16.23
N SER A 239 14.22 34.49 15.47
CA SER A 239 14.26 34.37 14.03
C SER A 239 14.92 33.04 13.65
N MET A 240 14.66 32.52 12.48
CA MET A 240 15.24 31.24 12.05
C MET A 240 15.88 31.34 10.67
N VAL A 241 17.11 30.85 10.55
CA VAL A 241 17.73 30.48 9.28
C VAL A 241 17.59 28.97 9.15
N GLY A 242 16.84 28.54 8.17
CA GLY A 242 16.56 27.13 7.90
C GLY A 242 16.74 26.76 6.43
N ASN A 243 16.57 25.51 6.09
CA ASN A 243 16.55 25.02 4.71
C ASN A 243 15.19 24.36 4.39
N GLN A 244 15.06 23.87 3.16
CA GLN A 244 13.85 23.23 2.66
C GLN A 244 13.47 21.91 3.36
N ASN A 245 14.34 21.36 4.19
CA ASN A 245 14.12 20.10 4.90
C ASN A 245 13.27 20.27 6.18
N ILE A 246 12.82 21.45 6.50
CA ILE A 246 12.00 21.72 7.69
C ILE A 246 10.53 21.78 7.25
N SER A 247 9.79 20.69 7.40
CA SER A 247 8.42 20.61 6.88
C SER A 247 7.43 21.54 7.59
N ALA A 248 7.60 21.79 8.90
CA ALA A 248 6.79 22.75 9.64
C ALA A 248 6.86 24.17 9.04
N ALA A 249 7.95 24.53 8.35
CA ALA A 249 8.09 25.83 7.71
C ALA A 249 7.11 26.07 6.55
N TYR A 250 6.48 25.01 6.04
CA TYR A 250 5.47 25.10 5.00
C TYR A 250 4.04 25.26 5.55
N GLU A 251 3.85 25.14 6.87
CA GLU A 251 2.55 25.38 7.47
C GLU A 251 2.20 26.88 7.40
N PRO A 252 0.96 27.23 7.03
CA PRO A 252 0.55 28.64 6.86
C PRO A 252 0.79 29.48 8.11
N TRP A 253 0.64 28.88 9.27
CA TRP A 253 0.79 29.53 10.58
C TRP A 253 2.26 29.70 11.02
N PHE A 254 3.21 29.05 10.37
CA PHE A 254 4.63 29.15 10.73
C PHE A 254 5.20 30.59 10.63
N LYS A 255 4.51 31.48 9.92
CA LYS A 255 4.89 32.93 9.83
C LYS A 255 4.75 33.66 11.17
N LEU A 256 3.86 33.22 12.05
CA LEU A 256 3.64 33.79 13.35
C LEU A 256 4.86 33.62 14.26
N LYS A 257 4.92 34.40 15.34
CA LYS A 257 5.97 34.36 16.37
C LYS A 257 5.38 34.59 17.75
N GLY A 258 6.13 34.21 18.79
CA GLY A 258 5.79 34.51 20.18
C GLY A 258 4.44 33.92 20.57
N LYS A 259 3.68 34.69 21.34
CA LYS A 259 2.37 34.30 21.88
C LYS A 259 1.35 33.97 20.78
N ASP A 260 1.34 34.70 19.66
CA ASP A 260 0.39 34.46 18.57
C ASP A 260 0.64 33.10 17.94
N LEU A 261 1.90 32.70 17.78
CA LEU A 261 2.27 31.39 17.32
C LEU A 261 1.88 30.30 18.33
N LEU A 262 2.15 30.51 19.61
CA LEU A 262 1.80 29.57 20.68
C LEU A 262 0.30 29.29 20.71
N GLU A 263 -0.53 30.34 20.69
CA GLU A 263 -1.99 30.19 20.65
C GLU A 263 -2.47 29.43 19.40
N GLN A 264 -1.85 29.65 18.25
CA GLN A 264 -2.15 28.94 17.04
C GLN A 264 -1.73 27.46 17.13
N VAL A 265 -0.55 27.17 17.71
CA VAL A 265 -0.07 25.80 17.92
C VAL A 265 -1.01 25.03 18.86
N LYS A 266 -1.47 25.65 19.97
CA LYS A 266 -2.46 25.05 20.87
C LYS A 266 -3.75 24.67 20.12
N LYS A 267 -4.26 25.55 19.25
CA LYS A 267 -5.45 25.27 18.42
C LYS A 267 -5.22 24.13 17.44
N GLN A 268 -4.07 24.10 16.78
CA GLN A 268 -3.73 23.04 15.81
C GLN A 268 -3.57 21.70 16.51
N GLN A 269 -2.92 21.67 17.66
CA GLN A 269 -2.80 20.44 18.46
C GLN A 269 -4.18 19.90 18.86
N ALA A 270 -5.06 20.72 19.43
CA ALA A 270 -6.41 20.29 19.81
C ALA A 270 -7.23 19.79 18.61
N ALA A 271 -7.08 20.41 17.45
CA ALA A 271 -7.72 19.93 16.21
C ALA A 271 -7.15 18.59 15.77
N ALA A 272 -5.83 18.38 15.86
CA ALA A 272 -5.15 17.14 15.52
C ALA A 272 -5.56 15.98 16.46
N GLU A 273 -5.66 16.25 17.78
CA GLU A 273 -6.16 15.31 18.78
C GLU A 273 -7.59 14.85 18.47
N SER A 274 -8.49 15.81 18.23
CA SER A 274 -9.88 15.50 17.84
C SER A 274 -9.96 14.70 16.55
N LEU A 275 -9.11 15.02 15.57
CA LEU A 275 -9.05 14.30 14.29
C LEU A 275 -8.56 12.87 14.49
N PHE A 276 -7.50 12.66 15.27
CA PHE A 276 -6.97 11.35 15.60
C PHE A 276 -8.02 10.47 16.28
N LEU A 277 -8.66 10.97 17.34
CA LEU A 277 -9.70 10.23 18.06
C LEU A 277 -10.89 9.88 17.15
N LYS A 278 -11.35 10.84 16.35
CA LYS A 278 -12.44 10.61 15.37
C LYS A 278 -12.13 9.46 14.41
N GLU A 279 -10.91 9.42 13.87
CA GLU A 279 -10.53 8.36 12.92
C GLU A 279 -10.38 7.00 13.61
N VAL A 280 -9.88 6.96 14.84
CA VAL A 280 -9.78 5.72 15.63
C VAL A 280 -11.18 5.23 16.04
N ASP A 281 -12.05 6.11 16.50
CA ASP A 281 -13.45 5.77 16.84
C ASP A 281 -14.24 5.27 15.62
N GLY A 282 -14.01 5.88 14.46
CA GLY A 282 -14.65 5.52 13.19
C GLY A 282 -13.98 4.34 12.46
N VAL A 283 -13.10 3.58 13.10
CA VAL A 283 -12.31 2.52 12.46
C VAL A 283 -13.17 1.48 11.74
N ASP A 284 -14.31 1.10 12.30
CA ASP A 284 -15.20 0.07 11.72
C ASP A 284 -15.87 0.56 10.42
N GLU A 285 -16.13 1.86 10.30
CA GLU A 285 -16.71 2.49 9.10
C GLU A 285 -15.64 2.69 8.00
N ASN A 286 -14.39 2.93 8.40
CA ASN A 286 -13.29 3.21 7.50
C ASN A 286 -12.47 1.97 7.12
N TYR A 287 -12.65 0.86 7.85
CA TYR A 287 -11.91 -0.37 7.59
C TYR A 287 -12.36 -1.00 6.28
N ARG A 288 -11.41 -1.17 5.37
CA ARG A 288 -11.62 -1.91 4.13
C ARG A 288 -11.08 -3.32 4.33
N ASN A 289 -11.94 -4.32 4.17
CA ASN A 289 -11.55 -5.71 4.31
C ASN A 289 -10.46 -6.05 3.26
N VAL A 290 -9.31 -6.50 3.73
CA VAL A 290 -8.18 -6.91 2.87
C VAL A 290 -8.03 -8.41 2.96
N ALA A 291 -8.14 -9.11 1.83
CA ALA A 291 -7.90 -10.54 1.75
C ALA A 291 -6.47 -10.85 1.29
N ASP A 292 -6.00 -12.04 1.63
CA ASP A 292 -4.67 -12.55 1.24
C ASP A 292 -4.63 -12.96 -0.24
N ILE A 293 -4.86 -11.97 -1.13
CA ILE A 293 -4.96 -12.11 -2.58
C ILE A 293 -3.85 -11.29 -3.24
N THR A 294 -3.10 -11.89 -4.16
CA THR A 294 -2.30 -11.16 -5.16
C THR A 294 -3.04 -11.15 -6.49
N VAL A 295 -3.29 -9.95 -7.02
CA VAL A 295 -3.86 -9.77 -8.36
C VAL A 295 -2.75 -9.62 -9.38
N ILE A 296 -2.85 -10.31 -10.51
CA ILE A 296 -1.96 -10.15 -11.66
C ILE A 296 -2.79 -9.69 -12.86
N LEU A 297 -2.51 -8.49 -13.31
CA LEU A 297 -3.08 -7.90 -14.51
C LEU A 297 -2.16 -8.19 -15.69
N ASN A 298 -2.69 -8.83 -16.73
CA ASN A 298 -1.95 -9.03 -17.98
C ASN A 298 -2.03 -7.76 -18.83
N MET A 299 -0.92 -7.35 -19.42
CA MET A 299 -0.86 -6.23 -20.33
C MET A 299 -0.27 -6.68 -21.67
N TYR A 300 -1.14 -6.78 -22.68
CA TYR A 300 -0.74 -7.13 -24.04
C TYR A 300 -1.63 -6.43 -25.06
N ARG A 301 -1.08 -5.46 -25.81
CA ARG A 301 -1.75 -4.67 -26.87
C ARG A 301 -2.85 -3.69 -26.44
N ARG A 302 -3.33 -3.76 -25.18
CA ARG A 302 -4.40 -2.87 -24.65
C ARG A 302 -3.94 -2.12 -23.38
N PRO A 303 -2.82 -1.36 -23.45
CA PRO A 303 -2.32 -0.67 -22.27
C PRO A 303 -3.31 0.36 -21.72
N ASP A 304 -4.19 0.92 -22.58
CA ASP A 304 -5.18 1.93 -22.17
C ASP A 304 -6.29 1.37 -21.27
N ASN A 305 -6.49 0.04 -21.23
CA ASN A 305 -7.45 -0.59 -20.33
C ASN A 305 -6.90 -0.72 -18.90
N MET A 306 -5.57 -0.67 -18.71
CA MET A 306 -4.92 -0.92 -17.43
C MET A 306 -5.37 0.03 -16.30
N PRO A 307 -5.49 1.36 -16.51
CA PRO A 307 -6.00 2.25 -15.46
C PRO A 307 -7.42 1.90 -15.01
N MET A 308 -8.27 1.46 -15.93
CA MET A 308 -9.65 1.04 -15.64
C MET A 308 -9.66 -0.27 -14.83
N GLN A 309 -8.84 -1.25 -15.20
CA GLN A 309 -8.69 -2.50 -14.43
C GLN A 309 -8.20 -2.22 -13.01
N VAL A 310 -7.13 -1.43 -12.86
CA VAL A 310 -6.58 -1.05 -11.56
C VAL A 310 -7.66 -0.34 -10.71
N SER A 311 -8.43 0.56 -11.32
CA SER A 311 -9.54 1.23 -10.64
C SER A 311 -10.61 0.24 -10.16
N ALA A 312 -11.03 -0.71 -10.99
CA ALA A 312 -12.02 -1.74 -10.64
C ALA A 312 -11.52 -2.66 -9.51
N ILE A 313 -10.24 -3.04 -9.55
CA ILE A 313 -9.64 -3.84 -8.46
C ILE A 313 -9.56 -3.04 -7.15
N ASN A 314 -9.22 -1.76 -7.20
CA ASN A 314 -9.19 -0.90 -6.01
C ASN A 314 -10.58 -0.62 -5.41
N LYS A 315 -11.66 -0.76 -6.20
CA LYS A 315 -13.06 -0.59 -5.75
C LYS A 315 -13.69 -1.85 -5.16
N GLN A 316 -13.02 -3.00 -5.23
CA GLN A 316 -13.54 -4.25 -4.68
C GLN A 316 -13.96 -4.09 -3.21
N THR A 317 -15.10 -4.66 -2.81
CA THR A 317 -15.58 -4.72 -1.42
C THR A 317 -14.59 -5.44 -0.50
N ILE A 318 -13.90 -6.45 -1.05
CA ILE A 318 -12.76 -7.12 -0.43
C ILE A 318 -11.52 -6.77 -1.26
N ARG A 319 -10.59 -5.99 -0.69
CA ARG A 319 -9.40 -5.53 -1.40
C ARG A 319 -8.33 -6.62 -1.47
N PRO A 320 -7.60 -6.74 -2.59
CA PRO A 320 -6.42 -7.59 -2.63
C PRO A 320 -5.28 -6.94 -1.84
N LYS A 321 -4.36 -7.76 -1.36
CA LYS A 321 -3.16 -7.31 -0.66
C LYS A 321 -2.17 -6.63 -1.58
N GLU A 322 -1.99 -7.16 -2.80
CA GLU A 322 -1.09 -6.61 -3.82
C GLU A 322 -1.72 -6.69 -5.22
N ILE A 323 -1.38 -5.73 -6.05
CA ILE A 323 -1.71 -5.69 -7.49
C ILE A 323 -0.40 -5.66 -8.27
N TRP A 324 -0.19 -6.64 -9.12
CA TRP A 324 0.98 -6.75 -10.00
C TRP A 324 0.55 -6.65 -11.46
N THR A 325 1.45 -6.19 -12.32
CA THR A 325 1.24 -6.19 -13.77
C THR A 325 2.29 -7.04 -14.45
N TRP A 326 1.86 -7.96 -15.29
CA TRP A 326 2.68 -8.70 -16.22
C TRP A 326 2.60 -8.04 -17.60
N VAL A 327 3.69 -7.44 -18.06
CA VAL A 327 3.76 -6.76 -19.35
C VAL A 327 4.46 -7.68 -20.34
N ASN A 328 3.75 -8.13 -21.38
CA ASN A 328 4.36 -8.82 -22.52
C ASN A 328 4.93 -7.80 -23.51
N ALA A 329 6.03 -8.14 -24.17
CA ALA A 329 6.63 -7.28 -25.20
C ALA A 329 5.68 -7.08 -26.38
N HIS A 330 5.37 -5.84 -26.71
CA HIS A 330 4.63 -5.41 -27.89
C HIS A 330 4.81 -3.90 -28.08
N GLU A 331 4.83 -3.41 -29.33
CA GLU A 331 5.02 -1.99 -29.63
C GLU A 331 3.97 -1.06 -29.00
N ASP A 332 2.71 -1.52 -28.87
CA ASP A 332 1.66 -0.75 -28.20
C ASP A 332 1.95 -0.59 -26.69
N ASN A 333 2.58 -1.61 -26.08
CA ASN A 333 2.94 -1.58 -24.68
C ASN A 333 4.16 -0.71 -24.40
N GLU A 334 5.12 -0.63 -25.33
CA GLU A 334 6.34 0.16 -25.17
C GLU A 334 6.05 1.66 -25.04
N LYS A 335 5.01 2.14 -25.71
CA LYS A 335 4.60 3.56 -25.70
C LYS A 335 3.89 3.98 -24.40
N PHE A 336 3.44 3.02 -23.60
CA PHE A 336 2.66 3.29 -22.40
C PHE A 336 3.59 3.63 -21.22
N ASP A 337 3.31 4.75 -20.59
CA ASP A 337 4.03 5.22 -19.40
C ASP A 337 3.70 4.35 -18.16
N ARG A 338 4.64 3.53 -17.73
CA ARG A 338 4.54 2.64 -16.57
C ARG A 338 4.28 3.39 -15.26
N GLU A 339 4.70 4.66 -15.18
CA GLU A 339 4.48 5.50 -14.00
C GLU A 339 3.00 5.81 -13.74
N LYS A 340 2.15 5.68 -14.76
CA LYS A 340 0.69 5.83 -14.63
C LYS A 340 -0.01 4.63 -14.01
N LEU A 341 0.68 3.49 -13.86
CA LEU A 341 0.11 2.31 -13.21
C LEU A 341 0.23 2.42 -11.69
N ASP A 342 -0.91 2.46 -11.03
CA ASP A 342 -1.02 2.39 -9.58
C ASP A 342 -1.02 0.93 -9.11
N VAL A 343 0.13 0.25 -9.27
CA VAL A 343 0.34 -1.15 -8.92
C VAL A 343 1.57 -1.33 -8.05
N ASP A 344 1.62 -2.43 -7.30
CA ASP A 344 2.70 -2.69 -6.35
C ASP A 344 3.97 -3.21 -7.02
N LYS A 345 3.83 -4.00 -8.11
CA LYS A 345 4.97 -4.55 -8.86
C LYS A 345 4.67 -4.62 -10.36
N ILE A 346 5.71 -4.44 -11.17
CA ILE A 346 5.64 -4.56 -12.63
C ILE A 346 6.72 -5.55 -13.08
N PHE A 347 6.29 -6.58 -13.81
CA PHE A 347 7.17 -7.48 -14.55
C PHE A 347 7.21 -6.99 -16.00
N ASP A 348 8.19 -6.17 -16.33
CA ASP A 348 8.34 -5.61 -17.68
C ASP A 348 9.26 -6.52 -18.51
N ASN A 349 8.66 -7.24 -19.45
CA ASN A 349 9.35 -8.26 -20.22
C ASN A 349 9.75 -7.75 -21.60
N ASN A 350 10.94 -8.10 -22.05
CA ASN A 350 11.45 -7.84 -23.42
C ASN A 350 11.07 -8.96 -24.42
N HIS A 351 10.21 -9.88 -24.02
CA HIS A 351 9.70 -10.99 -24.82
C HIS A 351 8.19 -11.20 -24.59
N ASN A 352 7.47 -11.65 -25.61
CA ASN A 352 6.09 -12.04 -25.48
C ASN A 352 5.99 -13.52 -25.05
N TRP A 353 5.76 -13.74 -23.75
CA TRP A 353 5.61 -15.07 -23.15
C TRP A 353 4.23 -15.68 -23.40
N LYS A 354 3.44 -15.12 -24.32
CA LYS A 354 2.09 -15.57 -24.64
C LYS A 354 1.23 -15.65 -23.36
N PHE A 355 0.39 -16.66 -23.25
CA PHE A 355 -0.58 -16.82 -22.18
C PHE A 355 0.02 -17.38 -20.88
N TYR A 356 1.13 -18.13 -20.95
CA TYR A 356 1.74 -18.77 -19.78
C TYR A 356 2.51 -17.80 -18.88
N GLY A 357 3.00 -16.69 -19.42
CA GLY A 357 3.87 -15.76 -18.70
C GLY A 357 3.26 -15.22 -17.40
N ARG A 358 2.00 -14.78 -17.43
CA ARG A 358 1.30 -14.26 -16.25
C ARG A 358 1.15 -15.30 -15.13
N PHE A 359 0.98 -16.57 -15.47
CA PHE A 359 0.96 -17.66 -14.49
C PHE A 359 2.36 -17.95 -13.93
N ALA A 360 3.42 -17.79 -14.72
CA ALA A 360 4.79 -17.91 -14.22
C ALA A 360 5.11 -16.79 -13.22
N GLY A 361 4.71 -15.53 -13.49
CA GLY A 361 4.84 -14.44 -12.55
C GLY A 361 4.10 -14.69 -11.23
N ALA A 362 2.94 -15.36 -11.30
CA ALA A 362 2.13 -15.70 -10.15
C ALA A 362 2.79 -16.68 -9.16
N LEU A 363 3.78 -17.47 -9.58
CA LEU A 363 4.56 -18.34 -8.69
C LEU A 363 5.31 -17.56 -7.61
N LEU A 364 5.62 -16.30 -7.86
CA LEU A 364 6.33 -15.41 -6.93
C LEU A 364 5.40 -14.78 -5.87
N ALA A 365 4.07 -14.93 -6.00
CA ALA A 365 3.14 -14.48 -4.98
C ALA A 365 3.34 -15.29 -3.69
N ASP A 366 3.20 -14.63 -2.55
CA ASP A 366 3.28 -15.27 -1.23
C ASP A 366 1.94 -15.19 -0.46
N THR A 367 0.86 -14.83 -1.17
CA THR A 367 -0.51 -14.81 -0.68
C THR A 367 -1.18 -16.18 -0.81
N GLU A 368 -2.25 -16.42 -0.04
CA GLU A 368 -3.03 -17.66 -0.12
C GLU A 368 -3.69 -17.81 -1.49
N TYR A 369 -4.27 -16.73 -2.01
CA TYR A 369 -4.97 -16.71 -3.29
C TYR A 369 -4.23 -15.86 -4.32
N VAL A 370 -4.42 -16.25 -5.58
CA VAL A 370 -4.02 -15.48 -6.76
C VAL A 370 -5.25 -15.24 -7.62
N ALA A 371 -5.40 -14.01 -8.10
CA ALA A 371 -6.35 -13.65 -9.16
C ALA A 371 -5.60 -13.17 -10.39
N ILE A 372 -5.95 -13.67 -11.57
CA ILE A 372 -5.34 -13.27 -12.85
C ILE A 372 -6.43 -12.71 -13.75
N PHE A 373 -6.19 -11.60 -14.44
CA PHE A 373 -7.14 -11.00 -15.36
C PHE A 373 -6.51 -10.79 -16.75
N ASP A 374 -7.29 -11.07 -17.79
CA ASP A 374 -6.97 -10.66 -19.15
C ASP A 374 -7.10 -9.14 -19.30
N ASP A 375 -6.44 -8.54 -20.28
CA ASP A 375 -6.34 -7.09 -20.50
C ASP A 375 -7.66 -6.42 -20.98
N ASP A 376 -8.70 -7.19 -21.21
CA ASP A 376 -10.05 -6.76 -21.56
C ASP A 376 -11.11 -7.11 -20.50
N THR A 377 -10.68 -7.53 -19.31
CA THR A 377 -11.56 -8.05 -18.28
C THR A 377 -11.65 -7.08 -17.12
N ILE A 378 -12.83 -6.50 -16.89
CA ILE A 378 -13.13 -5.59 -15.79
C ILE A 378 -14.12 -6.28 -14.85
N PRO A 379 -13.74 -6.62 -13.61
CA PRO A 379 -14.63 -7.26 -12.65
C PRO A 379 -15.62 -6.25 -12.05
N GLY A 380 -16.78 -6.76 -11.62
CA GLY A 380 -17.71 -6.03 -10.75
C GLY A 380 -17.14 -5.89 -9.33
N ASP A 381 -17.65 -4.95 -8.55
CA ASP A 381 -17.07 -4.53 -7.27
C ASP A 381 -17.08 -5.62 -6.17
N LYS A 382 -17.88 -6.69 -6.33
CA LYS A 382 -17.97 -7.82 -5.39
C LYS A 382 -17.38 -9.13 -5.95
N TRP A 383 -16.58 -9.07 -6.99
CA TRP A 383 -16.02 -10.29 -7.60
C TRP A 383 -15.20 -11.13 -6.62
N PHE A 384 -14.31 -10.51 -5.83
CA PHE A 384 -13.51 -11.26 -4.84
C PHE A 384 -14.36 -11.81 -3.69
N GLU A 385 -15.39 -11.08 -3.27
CA GLU A 385 -16.36 -11.58 -2.30
C GLU A 385 -17.07 -12.83 -2.82
N ASN A 386 -17.55 -12.80 -4.07
CA ASN A 386 -18.17 -13.93 -4.74
C ASN A 386 -17.22 -15.16 -4.86
N CYS A 387 -15.96 -14.92 -5.23
CA CYS A 387 -14.95 -15.97 -5.30
C CYS A 387 -14.67 -16.59 -3.93
N LEU A 388 -14.47 -15.78 -2.91
CA LEU A 388 -14.18 -16.25 -1.55
C LEU A 388 -15.38 -17.02 -0.95
N GLU A 389 -16.62 -16.57 -1.21
CA GLU A 389 -17.81 -17.29 -0.79
C GLU A 389 -17.95 -18.63 -1.51
N THR A 390 -17.68 -18.65 -2.82
CA THR A 390 -17.65 -19.89 -3.60
C THR A 390 -16.63 -20.88 -3.05
N MET A 391 -15.42 -20.41 -2.68
CA MET A 391 -14.34 -21.25 -2.12
C MET A 391 -14.75 -21.96 -0.82
N LYS A 392 -15.66 -21.41 -0.03
CA LYS A 392 -16.10 -22.05 1.22
C LYS A 392 -16.85 -23.37 0.99
N THR A 393 -17.53 -23.50 -0.14
CA THR A 393 -18.38 -24.66 -0.46
C THR A 393 -17.88 -25.47 -1.65
N HIS A 394 -17.22 -24.79 -2.60
CA HIS A 394 -16.71 -25.37 -3.85
C HIS A 394 -15.26 -24.94 -4.06
N GLU A 395 -14.38 -25.57 -3.29
CA GLU A 395 -12.95 -25.30 -3.37
C GLU A 395 -12.39 -25.78 -4.71
N GLY A 396 -11.87 -24.85 -5.55
CA GLY A 396 -11.39 -25.17 -6.89
C GLY A 396 -10.82 -23.96 -7.64
N ILE A 397 -10.44 -24.17 -8.90
CA ILE A 397 -10.07 -23.07 -9.79
C ILE A 397 -11.36 -22.37 -10.23
N LEU A 398 -11.48 -21.09 -9.91
CA LEU A 398 -12.66 -20.29 -10.24
C LEU A 398 -12.35 -19.36 -11.41
N GLY A 399 -13.38 -18.99 -12.18
CA GLY A 399 -13.21 -17.99 -13.23
C GLY A 399 -14.51 -17.39 -13.75
N SER A 400 -14.39 -16.31 -14.54
CA SER A 400 -15.55 -15.54 -15.00
C SER A 400 -16.25 -16.14 -16.22
N ALA A 401 -15.53 -16.89 -17.07
CA ALA A 401 -16.04 -17.52 -18.29
C ALA A 401 -15.82 -19.04 -18.22
N GLY A 402 -16.83 -19.75 -17.77
CA GLY A 402 -16.80 -21.20 -17.65
C GLY A 402 -17.16 -21.90 -18.98
N ILE A 403 -16.43 -22.96 -19.29
CA ILE A 403 -16.60 -23.79 -20.48
C ILE A 403 -16.92 -25.24 -20.06
N ILE A 404 -17.98 -25.82 -20.62
CA ILE A 404 -18.36 -27.23 -20.48
C ILE A 404 -18.29 -27.87 -21.85
N LEU A 405 -17.32 -28.73 -22.10
CA LEU A 405 -17.09 -29.39 -23.38
C LEU A 405 -18.21 -30.39 -23.69
N LYS A 406 -18.70 -30.35 -24.91
CA LYS A 406 -19.67 -31.33 -25.45
C LYS A 406 -19.00 -32.38 -26.34
N ASP A 407 -17.83 -32.08 -26.84
CA ASP A 407 -17.08 -32.89 -27.79
C ASP A 407 -15.57 -32.66 -27.54
N ASN A 408 -14.73 -33.45 -28.17
CA ASN A 408 -13.26 -33.26 -28.15
C ASN A 408 -12.79 -32.13 -29.09
N VAL A 409 -13.70 -31.35 -29.60
CA VAL A 409 -13.47 -30.10 -30.36
C VAL A 409 -13.84 -28.89 -29.50
N TYR A 410 -12.89 -28.02 -29.23
CA TYR A 410 -13.05 -26.94 -28.26
C TYR A 410 -14.26 -26.03 -28.52
N VAL A 411 -14.54 -25.69 -29.78
CA VAL A 411 -15.66 -24.79 -30.13
C VAL A 411 -17.04 -25.41 -29.82
N LYS A 412 -17.13 -26.72 -29.59
CA LYS A 412 -18.38 -27.40 -29.23
C LYS A 412 -18.54 -27.47 -27.71
N HIS A 413 -18.94 -26.38 -27.11
CA HIS A 413 -19.10 -26.27 -25.66
C HIS A 413 -20.38 -25.51 -25.28
N ASP A 414 -20.81 -25.65 -24.03
CA ASP A 414 -21.71 -24.77 -23.34
C ASP A 414 -20.91 -23.76 -22.51
N ARG A 415 -21.51 -22.60 -22.18
CA ARG A 415 -20.89 -21.56 -21.38
C ARG A 415 -21.66 -21.27 -20.09
N CYS A 416 -20.93 -20.93 -19.03
CA CYS A 416 -21.42 -20.39 -17.76
C CYS A 416 -20.67 -19.09 -17.47
N GLY A 417 -21.28 -18.15 -16.76
CA GLY A 417 -20.67 -16.84 -16.54
C GLY A 417 -20.62 -16.02 -17.84
N TRP A 418 -19.63 -15.16 -17.98
CA TRP A 418 -19.50 -14.30 -19.16
C TRP A 418 -19.25 -15.09 -20.46
N PRO A 419 -19.84 -14.76 -21.58
CA PRO A 419 -20.87 -13.74 -21.85
C PRO A 419 -22.31 -14.19 -21.54
N THR A 420 -22.50 -15.38 -21.00
CA THR A 420 -23.77 -15.89 -20.49
C THR A 420 -23.90 -15.59 -18.99
N GLN A 421 -24.86 -16.19 -18.33
CA GLN A 421 -25.13 -15.99 -16.90
C GLN A 421 -25.39 -17.32 -16.23
N ASN A 422 -25.18 -17.42 -14.90
CA ASN A 422 -25.57 -18.54 -14.07
C ASN A 422 -25.99 -18.02 -12.68
N GLN A 423 -27.09 -18.58 -12.15
CA GLN A 423 -27.59 -18.21 -10.82
C GLN A 423 -26.82 -18.93 -9.71
N GLU A 424 -26.46 -20.16 -9.94
CA GLU A 424 -25.78 -21.05 -9.00
C GLU A 424 -24.33 -21.31 -9.42
N ILE A 425 -23.51 -21.80 -8.50
CA ILE A 425 -22.15 -22.24 -8.79
C ILE A 425 -22.23 -23.39 -9.80
N ALA A 426 -21.47 -23.30 -10.89
CA ALA A 426 -21.43 -24.31 -11.92
C ALA A 426 -20.07 -25.00 -11.98
N GLU A 427 -20.04 -26.34 -11.91
CA GLU A 427 -18.82 -27.11 -12.24
C GLU A 427 -18.61 -27.06 -13.76
N VAL A 428 -17.39 -26.70 -14.17
CA VAL A 428 -17.02 -26.53 -15.58
C VAL A 428 -15.69 -27.24 -15.88
N ASP A 429 -15.38 -27.45 -17.15
CA ASP A 429 -14.13 -28.08 -17.53
C ASP A 429 -12.94 -27.15 -17.42
N LEU A 430 -13.12 -25.88 -17.81
CA LEU A 430 -12.10 -24.85 -17.71
C LEU A 430 -12.74 -23.48 -17.58
N VAL A 431 -11.95 -22.48 -17.19
CA VAL A 431 -12.36 -21.09 -17.08
C VAL A 431 -11.38 -20.15 -17.78
N GLY A 432 -11.88 -19.00 -18.22
CA GLY A 432 -11.11 -17.96 -18.90
C GLY A 432 -11.45 -16.56 -18.42
N HIS A 433 -10.80 -15.57 -19.00
CA HIS A 433 -10.90 -14.12 -18.78
C HIS A 433 -10.47 -13.62 -17.40
N ALA A 434 -10.96 -14.22 -16.32
CA ALA A 434 -10.50 -14.01 -14.95
C ALA A 434 -10.35 -15.38 -14.28
N TRP A 435 -9.30 -15.52 -13.50
CA TRP A 435 -9.03 -16.73 -12.69
C TRP A 435 -8.89 -16.31 -11.23
N PHE A 436 -9.39 -17.19 -10.33
CA PHE A 436 -9.17 -17.07 -8.90
C PHE A 436 -8.91 -18.45 -8.32
N PHE A 437 -7.78 -18.64 -7.63
CA PHE A 437 -7.36 -19.97 -7.16
C PHE A 437 -6.37 -19.87 -5.99
N LYS A 438 -6.20 -20.94 -5.22
CA LYS A 438 -5.12 -21.03 -4.23
C LYS A 438 -3.76 -21.07 -4.92
N ARG A 439 -2.84 -20.22 -4.49
CA ARG A 439 -1.49 -20.14 -5.09
C ARG A 439 -0.78 -21.49 -5.16
N GLU A 440 -0.96 -22.34 -4.15
CA GLU A 440 -0.33 -23.66 -4.11
C GLU A 440 -0.73 -24.57 -5.29
N TRP A 441 -1.92 -24.38 -5.89
CA TRP A 441 -2.36 -25.20 -7.02
C TRP A 441 -1.65 -24.85 -8.32
N LEU A 442 -1.05 -23.68 -8.39
CA LEU A 442 -0.31 -23.26 -9.57
C LEU A 442 0.86 -24.18 -9.92
N GLN A 443 1.42 -24.89 -8.92
CA GLN A 443 2.42 -25.92 -9.17
C GLN A 443 1.97 -27.00 -10.14
N TYR A 444 0.67 -27.30 -10.19
CA TYR A 444 0.15 -28.35 -11.06
C TYR A 444 0.25 -28.00 -12.54
N LEU A 445 0.06 -26.73 -12.93
CA LEU A 445 0.22 -26.26 -14.31
C LEU A 445 1.57 -26.67 -14.91
N TRP A 446 2.61 -26.72 -14.08
CA TRP A 446 4.00 -26.96 -14.48
C TRP A 446 4.47 -28.41 -14.28
N LYS A 447 3.59 -29.33 -13.85
CA LYS A 447 3.96 -30.74 -13.58
C LYS A 447 4.33 -31.49 -14.86
N GLU A 448 3.66 -31.20 -15.97
CA GLU A 448 3.90 -31.83 -17.25
C GLU A 448 4.04 -30.75 -18.33
N LYS A 449 4.88 -31.04 -19.33
CA LYS A 449 5.06 -30.12 -20.46
C LYS A 449 3.76 -30.01 -21.24
N PRO A 450 3.25 -28.79 -21.52
CA PRO A 450 2.07 -28.64 -22.35
C PRO A 450 2.34 -29.04 -23.80
N PRO A 451 1.30 -29.41 -24.56
CA PRO A 451 1.44 -29.75 -25.99
C PRO A 451 2.00 -28.56 -26.81
N THR A 452 1.68 -27.34 -26.41
CA THR A 452 2.18 -26.08 -26.97
C THR A 452 2.33 -25.04 -25.90
N TRP A 453 3.24 -24.08 -26.08
CA TRP A 453 3.40 -22.89 -25.25
C TRP A 453 2.66 -21.66 -25.81
N ASP A 454 2.06 -21.80 -27.00
CA ASP A 454 1.44 -20.67 -27.68
C ASP A 454 -0.01 -20.42 -27.26
N ASN A 455 -0.71 -21.45 -26.76
CA ASN A 455 -2.15 -21.38 -26.43
C ASN A 455 -2.56 -22.50 -25.45
N GLY A 456 -3.78 -22.39 -24.87
CA GLY A 456 -4.41 -23.45 -24.09
C GLY A 456 -3.89 -23.61 -22.66
N GLU A 457 -3.31 -22.59 -22.07
CA GLU A 457 -2.84 -22.57 -20.67
C GLU A 457 -3.98 -22.79 -19.67
N ASP A 458 -5.17 -22.29 -19.97
CA ASP A 458 -6.40 -22.47 -19.20
C ASP A 458 -6.88 -23.93 -19.19
N ILE A 459 -6.84 -24.59 -20.35
CA ILE A 459 -7.13 -26.01 -20.49
C ILE A 459 -6.09 -26.84 -19.72
N GLN A 460 -4.81 -26.54 -19.95
CA GLN A 460 -3.68 -27.21 -19.28
C GLN A 460 -3.75 -27.06 -17.77
N PHE A 461 -4.07 -25.86 -17.25
CA PHE A 461 -4.15 -25.64 -15.82
C PHE A 461 -5.29 -26.45 -15.18
N SER A 462 -6.49 -26.38 -15.74
CA SER A 462 -7.64 -27.14 -15.24
C SER A 462 -7.40 -28.64 -15.28
N PHE A 463 -6.83 -29.16 -16.40
CA PHE A 463 -6.49 -30.57 -16.54
C PHE A 463 -5.41 -31.00 -15.54
N MET A 464 -4.30 -30.30 -15.44
CA MET A 464 -3.19 -30.64 -14.54
C MET A 464 -3.59 -30.56 -13.06
N ALA A 465 -4.40 -29.57 -12.70
CA ALA A 465 -4.94 -29.43 -11.35
C ALA A 465 -5.87 -30.60 -10.99
N GLN A 466 -6.74 -31.02 -11.92
CA GLN A 466 -7.57 -32.19 -11.72
C GLN A 466 -6.72 -33.47 -11.61
N LYS A 467 -5.78 -33.69 -12.53
CA LYS A 467 -4.96 -34.89 -12.62
C LYS A 467 -4.06 -35.10 -11.41
N HIS A 468 -3.37 -34.03 -10.96
CA HIS A 468 -2.33 -34.11 -9.95
C HIS A 468 -2.77 -33.67 -8.55
N GLY A 469 -3.85 -32.88 -8.45
CA GLY A 469 -4.36 -32.34 -7.20
C GLY A 469 -5.79 -32.74 -6.86
N GLY A 470 -6.51 -33.38 -7.80
CA GLY A 470 -7.94 -33.61 -7.61
C GLY A 470 -8.78 -32.32 -7.57
N VAL A 471 -8.19 -31.20 -7.98
CA VAL A 471 -8.81 -29.87 -7.93
C VAL A 471 -9.78 -29.73 -9.10
N LYS A 472 -11.01 -29.37 -8.82
CA LYS A 472 -12.05 -29.09 -9.81
C LYS A 472 -12.02 -27.64 -10.26
N THR A 473 -12.79 -27.34 -11.30
CA THR A 473 -12.94 -26.00 -11.86
C THR A 473 -14.39 -25.57 -11.78
N TYR A 474 -14.64 -24.33 -11.34
CA TYR A 474 -15.99 -23.79 -11.16
C TYR A 474 -16.14 -22.39 -11.73
N CYS A 475 -17.36 -22.08 -12.17
CA CYS A 475 -17.80 -20.73 -12.45
C CYS A 475 -18.67 -20.24 -11.28
N PRO A 476 -18.25 -19.20 -10.52
CA PRO A 476 -19.08 -18.60 -9.49
C PRO A 476 -20.40 -18.05 -10.04
N PRO A 477 -21.40 -17.72 -9.22
CA PRO A 477 -22.64 -17.12 -9.69
C PRO A 477 -22.41 -15.81 -10.47
N HIS A 478 -23.07 -15.70 -11.62
CA HIS A 478 -23.15 -14.48 -12.44
C HIS A 478 -24.64 -14.14 -12.68
N PRO A 479 -25.37 -13.75 -11.62
CA PRO A 479 -26.81 -13.48 -11.73
C PRO A 479 -27.06 -12.22 -12.58
N PRO A 480 -28.11 -12.22 -13.44
CA PRO A 480 -28.43 -11.05 -14.26
C PRO A 480 -28.85 -9.84 -13.45
N THR A 481 -29.32 -10.06 -12.21
CA THR A 481 -29.82 -9.01 -11.32
C THR A 481 -28.75 -8.32 -10.49
N ASP A 482 -27.52 -8.87 -10.41
CA ASP A 482 -26.40 -8.27 -9.67
C ASP A 482 -25.08 -8.38 -10.44
N PRO A 483 -24.80 -7.47 -11.39
CA PRO A 483 -23.54 -7.45 -12.13
C PRO A 483 -22.31 -7.18 -11.24
N SER A 484 -22.48 -6.70 -10.01
CA SER A 484 -21.35 -6.49 -9.10
C SER A 484 -20.61 -7.78 -8.74
N LEU A 485 -21.28 -8.94 -8.85
CA LEU A 485 -20.71 -10.27 -8.62
C LEU A 485 -19.95 -10.84 -9.84
N HIS A 486 -20.06 -10.21 -11.01
CA HIS A 486 -19.50 -10.75 -12.24
C HIS A 486 -17.97 -10.57 -12.32
N GLY A 487 -17.28 -11.55 -12.86
CA GLY A 487 -15.84 -11.47 -13.11
C GLY A 487 -15.46 -10.64 -14.34
N SER A 488 -16.44 -10.31 -15.22
CA SER A 488 -16.28 -9.44 -16.37
C SER A 488 -17.58 -8.69 -16.66
N VAL A 489 -17.57 -7.37 -16.53
CA VAL A 489 -18.76 -6.52 -16.76
C VAL A 489 -18.70 -5.75 -18.08
N LEU A 490 -17.50 -5.57 -18.67
CA LEU A 490 -17.26 -4.82 -19.91
C LEU A 490 -16.64 -5.67 -21.03
N GLY A 491 -16.64 -7.01 -20.89
CA GLY A 491 -15.97 -7.89 -21.86
C GLY A 491 -16.53 -7.79 -23.28
N ASN A 492 -17.82 -7.48 -23.45
CA ASN A 492 -18.42 -7.26 -24.77
C ASN A 492 -17.97 -5.95 -25.44
N GLU A 493 -17.52 -4.96 -24.65
CA GLU A 493 -17.07 -3.67 -25.16
C GLU A 493 -15.56 -3.68 -25.44
N LEU A 494 -14.78 -4.36 -24.59
CA LEU A 494 -13.32 -4.30 -24.59
C LEU A 494 -12.67 -5.51 -25.29
N GLY A 495 -13.36 -6.67 -25.39
CA GLY A 495 -12.78 -7.95 -25.84
C GLY A 495 -13.05 -8.31 -27.30
N ILE A 496 -13.86 -7.52 -28.06
CA ILE A 496 -14.32 -7.87 -29.42
C ILE A 496 -13.61 -7.05 -30.51
N ASP A 497 -12.53 -6.36 -30.18
CA ASP A 497 -11.77 -5.56 -31.12
C ASP A 497 -10.78 -6.37 -31.97
N SER A 498 -10.14 -5.72 -32.96
CA SER A 498 -9.10 -6.33 -33.80
C SER A 498 -7.82 -6.71 -33.05
N LYS A 499 -7.68 -6.30 -31.78
CA LYS A 499 -6.55 -6.62 -30.92
C LYS A 499 -6.74 -7.97 -30.20
N ALA A 500 -7.94 -8.53 -30.21
CA ALA A 500 -8.21 -9.84 -29.62
C ALA A 500 -7.33 -10.92 -30.28
N THR A 501 -6.62 -11.71 -29.47
CA THR A 501 -5.69 -12.73 -29.97
C THR A 501 -6.38 -13.80 -30.82
N SER A 502 -7.65 -14.08 -30.54
CA SER A 502 -8.48 -14.98 -31.36
C SER A 502 -8.88 -14.40 -32.72
N ASN A 503 -8.64 -13.13 -32.98
CA ASN A 503 -9.18 -12.40 -34.15
C ASN A 503 -8.16 -11.43 -34.79
N ASN A 504 -6.88 -11.57 -34.51
CA ASN A 504 -5.84 -10.70 -35.05
C ASN A 504 -5.07 -11.37 -36.22
N ASN A 505 -4.30 -10.53 -36.97
CA ASN A 505 -3.53 -10.99 -38.13
C ASN A 505 -2.29 -11.85 -37.77
N GLU A 506 -1.88 -11.91 -36.52
CA GLU A 506 -0.69 -12.66 -36.06
C GLU A 506 -1.01 -14.15 -35.87
N THR A 507 -2.27 -14.45 -35.53
CA THR A 507 -2.73 -15.85 -35.40
C THR A 507 -4.07 -15.93 -36.13
N SER A 508 -4.15 -16.75 -37.19
CA SER A 508 -5.44 -16.93 -37.84
C SER A 508 -6.45 -17.53 -36.87
N HIS A 509 -7.71 -17.11 -36.96
CA HIS A 509 -8.81 -17.62 -36.16
C HIS A 509 -8.82 -19.17 -36.20
N GLN A 510 -8.54 -19.77 -37.37
CA GLN A 510 -8.46 -21.22 -37.54
C GLN A 510 -7.31 -21.84 -36.76
N GLN A 511 -6.11 -21.23 -36.78
CA GLN A 511 -4.96 -21.72 -36.05
C GLN A 511 -5.20 -21.66 -34.53
N PHE A 512 -5.76 -20.59 -34.01
CA PHE A 512 -6.09 -20.42 -32.58
C PHE A 512 -6.95 -21.57 -32.08
N PHE A 513 -8.02 -21.95 -32.81
CA PHE A 513 -8.91 -23.04 -32.40
C PHE A 513 -8.30 -24.43 -32.64
N THR A 514 -7.50 -24.60 -33.70
CA THR A 514 -6.78 -25.87 -33.95
C THR A 514 -5.81 -26.18 -32.80
N GLU A 515 -5.10 -25.18 -32.29
CA GLU A 515 -4.21 -25.34 -31.12
C GLU A 515 -4.99 -25.75 -29.88
N ARG A 516 -6.13 -25.12 -29.61
CA ARG A 516 -7.00 -25.46 -28.47
C ARG A 516 -7.59 -26.86 -28.57
N ASP A 517 -8.02 -27.28 -29.78
CA ASP A 517 -8.47 -28.64 -30.04
C ASP A 517 -7.37 -29.65 -29.73
N MET A 518 -6.14 -29.39 -30.18
CA MET A 518 -4.99 -30.24 -29.88
C MET A 518 -4.75 -30.37 -28.36
N VAL A 519 -4.86 -29.27 -27.59
CA VAL A 519 -4.68 -29.31 -26.15
C VAL A 519 -5.81 -30.09 -25.46
N VAL A 520 -7.09 -29.90 -25.86
CA VAL A 520 -8.24 -30.65 -25.35
C VAL A 520 -8.08 -32.14 -25.60
N GLN A 521 -7.78 -32.54 -26.86
CA GLN A 521 -7.61 -33.92 -27.22
C GLN A 521 -6.46 -34.60 -26.49
N ASN A 522 -5.33 -33.89 -26.34
CA ASN A 522 -4.20 -34.35 -25.53
C ASN A 522 -4.60 -34.55 -24.06
N ALA A 523 -5.34 -33.64 -23.48
CA ALA A 523 -5.79 -33.71 -22.09
C ALA A 523 -6.73 -34.93 -21.89
N ILE A 524 -7.73 -35.13 -22.77
CA ILE A 524 -8.65 -36.27 -22.73
C ILE A 524 -7.88 -37.58 -22.87
N LYS A 525 -6.96 -37.68 -23.84
CA LYS A 525 -6.10 -38.86 -24.05
C LYS A 525 -5.28 -39.19 -22.80
N ASN A 526 -4.87 -38.18 -22.03
CA ASN A 526 -4.07 -38.34 -20.82
C ASN A 526 -4.92 -38.42 -19.54
N GLY A 527 -6.23 -38.64 -19.65
CA GLY A 527 -7.12 -38.98 -18.55
C GLY A 527 -7.91 -37.81 -17.94
N TRP A 528 -8.03 -36.66 -18.64
CA TRP A 528 -8.91 -35.60 -18.20
C TRP A 528 -10.37 -36.08 -18.16
N LYS A 529 -11.01 -35.88 -17.03
CA LYS A 529 -12.41 -36.24 -16.83
C LYS A 529 -13.25 -34.96 -16.96
N THR A 530 -13.84 -34.78 -18.12
CA THR A 530 -14.73 -33.65 -18.40
C THR A 530 -16.09 -33.82 -17.72
N VAL A 531 -16.77 -32.69 -17.43
CA VAL A 531 -18.09 -32.68 -16.77
C VAL A 531 -19.11 -33.55 -17.47
N LYS A 532 -19.12 -33.58 -18.81
CA LYS A 532 -20.03 -34.41 -19.64
C LYS A 532 -19.43 -35.75 -20.03
N GLY A 533 -18.25 -36.12 -19.53
CA GLY A 533 -17.62 -37.40 -19.84
C GLY A 533 -17.22 -37.53 -21.32
N VAL A 534 -16.76 -36.45 -21.95
CA VAL A 534 -16.29 -36.43 -23.34
C VAL A 534 -15.14 -37.43 -23.53
N LYS A 535 -15.19 -38.16 -24.64
CA LYS A 535 -14.18 -39.16 -25.05
C LYS A 535 -13.59 -38.78 -26.41
N LEU A 536 -12.40 -39.32 -26.72
CA LEU A 536 -11.78 -39.19 -28.05
C LEU A 536 -12.57 -39.93 -29.11
#